data_7436bf3ee64d46ceaa6344a3f3cd3f89
#
_entry.id   7436bf3ee64d46ceaa6344a3f3cd3f89
#
_cell.length_a   1.000
_cell.length_b   1.000
_cell.length_c   1.000
_cell.angle_alpha   90.00
_cell.angle_beta   90.00
_cell.angle_gamma   90.00
#
_symmetry.space_group_name_H-M   'P 1'
#
loop_
_entity.id
_entity.type
_entity.pdbx_description
1 polymer ?
#
loop_
_entity_poly.entity_id
_entity_poly.type
_entity_poly.pdbx_seq_one_letter_code
_entity_poly.pdbx_strand_id
1 'polypeptide(L)'
;MQELDRLARTFHRFAELECPGMSSLYESLCHSLAEEQDLLALAANARSGQPAPNLFMAAVHWLLTKGAQHTVTEYYPDISPEMTTHGDPYPIFRTFCLEHREEIVDLISTRLVQTNVVRRCAVLLPAIAVAMGRDAGQPLSLVEIGASAGLNLLWDRYSYTYSDA
;
A
#
# COMPACT_ATOMS: atom_id res chain seq x y z
N MET A 1 -24.49 11.43 4.13
CA MET A 1 -24.47 10.72 5.42
C MET A 1 -24.25 9.23 5.22
N GLN A 2 -25.18 8.45 4.63
CA GLN A 2 -25.01 6.99 4.43
C GLN A 2 -23.73 6.58 3.67
N GLU A 3 -23.23 7.38 2.74
CA GLU A 3 -22.01 7.10 1.98
C GLU A 3 -20.75 7.23 2.84
N LEU A 4 -20.65 8.30 3.64
CA LEU A 4 -19.52 8.49 4.56
C LEU A 4 -19.51 7.43 5.66
N ASP A 5 -20.70 7.03 6.18
CA ASP A 5 -20.79 5.95 7.16
C ASP A 5 -20.31 4.59 6.60
N ARG A 6 -20.59 4.33 5.31
CA ARG A 6 -20.06 3.14 4.62
C ARG A 6 -18.54 3.23 4.45
N LEU A 7 -18.05 4.39 4.09
CA LEU A 7 -16.62 4.62 3.91
C LEU A 7 -15.86 4.50 5.24
N ALA A 8 -16.39 5.07 6.33
CA ALA A 8 -15.85 4.90 7.68
C ALA A 8 -15.69 3.43 8.04
N ARG A 9 -16.73 2.60 7.84
CA ARG A 9 -16.63 1.16 8.05
C ARG A 9 -15.57 0.47 7.16
N THR A 10 -15.35 0.99 5.96
CA THR A 10 -14.31 0.45 5.07
C THR A 10 -12.90 0.76 5.61
N PHE A 11 -12.68 1.96 6.14
CA PHE A 11 -11.42 2.31 6.80
C PHE A 11 -11.18 1.52 8.08
N HIS A 12 -12.19 1.34 8.93
CA HIS A 12 -12.09 0.49 10.11
C HIS A 12 -11.73 -0.95 9.73
N ARG A 13 -12.44 -1.52 8.75
CA ARG A 13 -12.16 -2.88 8.29
C ARG A 13 -10.74 -3.02 7.73
N PHE A 14 -10.25 -2.04 7.00
CA PHE A 14 -8.88 -2.03 6.49
C PHE A 14 -7.87 -2.01 7.66
N ALA A 15 -8.08 -1.14 8.65
CA ALA A 15 -7.26 -1.06 9.83
C ALA A 15 -7.23 -2.40 10.60
N GLU A 16 -8.38 -3.06 10.77
CA GLU A 16 -8.51 -4.28 11.56
C GLU A 16 -8.02 -5.55 10.84
N LEU A 17 -8.15 -5.63 9.51
CA LEU A 17 -7.91 -6.87 8.76
C LEU A 17 -6.66 -6.85 7.88
N GLU A 18 -6.26 -5.68 7.38
CA GLU A 18 -5.15 -5.58 6.42
C GLU A 18 -3.88 -4.96 7.02
N CYS A 19 -4.01 -4.12 8.06
CA CYS A 19 -2.86 -3.48 8.69
C CYS A 19 -2.13 -4.32 9.76
N PRO A 20 -2.79 -5.20 10.54
CA PRO A 20 -2.11 -5.90 11.63
C PRO A 20 -0.91 -6.72 11.15
N GLY A 21 0.24 -6.51 11.81
CA GLY A 21 1.50 -7.14 11.43
C GLY A 21 2.15 -6.61 10.14
N MET A 22 1.49 -5.66 9.46
CA MET A 22 2.02 -5.02 8.25
C MET A 22 2.43 -3.57 8.51
N SER A 23 1.56 -2.76 9.12
CA SER A 23 1.83 -1.35 9.41
C SER A 23 0.97 -0.83 10.56
N SER A 24 1.58 -0.70 11.74
CA SER A 24 0.92 -0.10 12.90
C SER A 24 0.59 1.38 12.68
N LEU A 25 1.38 2.08 11.85
CA LEU A 25 1.09 3.45 11.45
C LEU A 25 -0.25 3.51 10.70
N TYR A 26 -0.41 2.71 9.65
CA TYR A 26 -1.64 2.73 8.85
C TYR A 26 -2.85 2.23 9.64
N GLU A 27 -2.67 1.26 10.53
CA GLU A 27 -3.71 0.81 11.46
C GLU A 27 -4.23 2.00 12.29
N SER A 28 -3.34 2.72 12.98
CA SER A 28 -3.70 3.89 13.80
C SER A 28 -4.34 5.01 12.97
N LEU A 29 -3.73 5.38 11.85
CA LEU A 29 -4.22 6.46 10.99
C LEU A 29 -5.60 6.16 10.41
N CYS A 30 -5.85 4.92 9.97
CA CYS A 30 -7.13 4.53 9.38
C CYS A 30 -8.25 4.45 10.43
N HIS A 31 -7.96 4.04 11.67
CA HIS A 31 -8.93 4.11 12.76
C HIS A 31 -9.35 5.55 13.03
N SER A 32 -8.38 6.47 13.18
CA SER A 32 -8.68 7.87 13.45
C SER A 32 -9.38 8.56 12.28
N LEU A 33 -8.98 8.27 11.03
CA LEU A 33 -9.61 8.81 9.82
C LEU A 33 -11.08 8.37 9.71
N ALA A 34 -11.40 7.15 10.11
CA ALA A 34 -12.76 6.64 10.07
C ALA A 34 -13.74 7.43 10.94
N GLU A 35 -13.25 8.14 11.95
CA GLU A 35 -14.06 8.99 12.84
C GLU A 35 -14.11 10.45 12.38
N GLU A 36 -13.43 10.82 11.29
CA GLU A 36 -13.25 12.21 10.89
C GLU A 36 -13.95 12.52 9.56
N GLN A 37 -14.99 13.37 9.62
CA GLN A 37 -15.83 13.67 8.46
C GLN A 37 -15.08 14.39 7.33
N ASP A 38 -14.14 15.29 7.64
CA ASP A 38 -13.42 16.06 6.62
C ASP A 38 -12.52 15.15 5.76
N LEU A 39 -11.81 14.23 6.39
CA LEU A 39 -10.96 13.27 5.67
C LEU A 39 -11.77 12.18 4.99
N LEU A 40 -12.89 11.76 5.56
CA LEU A 40 -13.82 10.85 4.87
C LEU A 40 -14.41 11.50 3.63
N ALA A 41 -14.78 12.79 3.69
CA ALA A 41 -15.26 13.52 2.52
C ALA A 41 -14.18 13.65 1.43
N LEU A 42 -12.92 13.81 1.84
CA LEU A 42 -11.79 13.80 0.94
C LEU A 42 -11.63 12.43 0.27
N ALA A 43 -11.63 11.36 1.07
CA ALA A 43 -11.48 9.98 0.62
C ALA A 43 -12.66 9.49 -0.24
N ALA A 44 -13.83 10.09 -0.13
CA ALA A 44 -15.01 9.79 -0.96
C ALA A 44 -14.79 10.09 -2.46
N ASN A 45 -13.78 10.89 -2.80
CA ASN A 45 -13.38 11.13 -4.19
C ASN A 45 -12.59 9.97 -4.81
N ALA A 46 -12.34 8.89 -4.07
CA ALA A 46 -11.64 7.73 -4.59
C ALA A 46 -12.37 7.15 -5.81
N ARG A 47 -11.58 6.80 -6.84
CA ARG A 47 -12.08 6.24 -8.09
C ARG A 47 -12.97 5.02 -7.82
N SER A 48 -14.13 5.00 -8.46
CA SER A 48 -15.09 3.91 -8.33
C SER A 48 -14.45 2.55 -8.66
N GLY A 49 -14.77 1.54 -7.86
CA GLY A 49 -14.22 0.18 -7.99
C GLY A 49 -12.81 0.00 -7.43
N GLN A 50 -12.21 1.05 -6.86
CA GLN A 50 -10.92 0.96 -6.19
C GLN A 50 -11.09 0.95 -4.65
N PRO A 51 -10.17 0.30 -3.92
CA PRO A 51 -10.19 0.31 -2.46
C PRO A 51 -9.76 1.69 -1.94
N ALA A 52 -10.72 2.46 -1.44
CA ALA A 52 -10.50 3.84 -1.00
C ALA A 52 -9.39 3.98 0.07
N PRO A 53 -9.28 3.11 1.11
CA PRO A 53 -8.20 3.22 2.07
C PRO A 53 -6.81 3.08 1.42
N ASN A 54 -6.63 2.07 0.57
CA ASN A 54 -5.35 1.84 -0.12
C ASN A 54 -4.99 3.02 -1.03
N LEU A 55 -5.96 3.55 -1.80
CA LEU A 55 -5.71 4.73 -2.65
C LEU A 55 -5.33 5.96 -1.81
N PHE A 56 -6.07 6.21 -0.73
CA PHE A 56 -5.84 7.38 0.10
C PHE A 56 -4.46 7.34 0.77
N MET A 57 -4.14 6.22 1.43
CA MET A 57 -2.84 6.05 2.08
C MET A 57 -1.69 6.07 1.07
N ALA A 58 -1.87 5.47 -0.11
CA ALA A 58 -0.87 5.51 -1.17
C ALA A 58 -0.68 6.92 -1.75
N ALA A 59 -1.74 7.73 -1.88
CA ALA A 59 -1.63 9.11 -2.36
C ALA A 59 -0.83 9.98 -1.40
N VAL A 60 -1.11 9.87 -0.09
CA VAL A 60 -0.34 10.57 0.94
C VAL A 60 1.13 10.15 0.88
N HIS A 61 1.40 8.86 0.90
CA HIS A 61 2.76 8.33 0.85
C HIS A 61 3.50 8.76 -0.44
N TRP A 62 2.81 8.77 -1.57
CA TRP A 62 3.36 9.25 -2.84
C TRP A 62 3.80 10.72 -2.75
N LEU A 63 2.97 11.60 -2.20
CA LEU A 63 3.33 13.03 -2.05
C LEU A 63 4.56 13.19 -1.16
N LEU A 64 4.64 12.46 -0.07
CA LEU A 64 5.79 12.49 0.83
C LEU A 64 7.07 12.00 0.14
N THR A 65 7.01 10.90 -0.61
CA THR A 65 8.15 10.37 -1.38
C THR A 65 8.58 11.29 -2.52
N LYS A 66 7.69 12.15 -3.02
CA LYS A 66 8.00 13.17 -4.03
C LYS A 66 8.61 14.44 -3.44
N GLY A 67 8.82 14.48 -2.14
CA GLY A 67 9.55 15.54 -1.45
C GLY A 67 8.67 16.62 -0.84
N ALA A 68 7.40 16.35 -0.60
CA ALA A 68 6.57 17.24 0.22
C ALA A 68 7.20 17.39 1.61
N GLN A 69 7.61 18.61 1.94
CA GLN A 69 8.30 18.92 3.20
C GLN A 69 7.26 19.06 4.31
N HIS A 70 7.14 18.05 5.14
CA HIS A 70 6.21 18.08 6.26
C HIS A 70 6.67 17.15 7.39
N THR A 71 6.40 17.50 8.64
CA THR A 71 6.80 16.71 9.81
C THR A 71 6.16 15.33 9.88
N VAL A 72 5.09 15.08 9.15
CA VAL A 72 4.48 13.74 9.06
C VAL A 72 5.45 12.70 8.47
N THR A 73 6.47 13.11 7.70
CA THR A 73 7.52 12.21 7.17
C THR A 73 8.27 11.46 8.27
N GLU A 74 8.35 12.05 9.47
CA GLU A 74 9.04 11.48 10.62
C GLU A 74 8.37 10.18 11.14
N TYR A 75 7.11 9.95 10.77
CA TYR A 75 6.35 8.74 11.11
C TYR A 75 6.45 7.65 10.04
N TYR A 76 7.11 7.93 8.89
CA TYR A 76 7.27 7.00 7.79
C TYR A 76 8.70 6.43 7.76
N PRO A 77 8.93 5.20 8.24
CA PRO A 77 10.27 4.65 8.41
C PRO A 77 11.06 4.49 7.10
N ASP A 78 10.37 4.33 5.98
CA ASP A 78 10.97 4.22 4.66
C ASP A 78 11.37 5.56 4.05
N ILE A 79 10.84 6.67 4.60
CA ILE A 79 11.20 8.03 4.19
C ILE A 79 12.22 8.63 5.16
N SER A 80 12.05 8.39 6.46
CA SER A 80 12.89 8.92 7.53
C SER A 80 13.34 7.80 8.49
N PRO A 81 14.25 6.91 8.05
CA PRO A 81 14.61 5.72 8.81
C PRO A 81 15.32 6.00 10.14
N GLU A 82 15.92 7.19 10.30
CA GLU A 82 16.63 7.60 11.52
C GLU A 82 15.72 8.30 12.53
N MET A 83 14.51 8.65 12.12
CA MET A 83 13.55 9.35 12.96
C MET A 83 12.64 8.35 13.67
N THR A 84 12.70 8.36 14.99
CA THR A 84 11.75 7.64 15.84
C THR A 84 10.89 8.68 16.55
N THR A 85 9.77 9.03 15.94
CA THR A 85 8.83 9.96 16.56
C THR A 85 7.87 9.18 17.44
N HIS A 86 7.71 9.64 18.68
CA HIS A 86 6.77 9.09 19.65
C HIS A 86 5.56 10.01 19.74
N GLY A 87 4.37 9.42 19.83
CA GLY A 87 3.12 10.13 19.97
C GLY A 87 2.09 9.77 18.91
N ASP A 88 0.97 10.46 18.95
CA ASP A 88 -0.11 10.25 17.99
C ASP A 88 0.24 10.92 16.65
N PRO A 89 0.39 10.15 15.56
CA PRO A 89 0.68 10.70 14.24
C PRO A 89 -0.52 11.44 13.61
N TYR A 90 -1.74 11.18 14.11
CA TYR A 90 -2.95 11.58 13.41
C TYR A 90 -3.13 13.11 13.26
N PRO A 91 -2.90 13.96 14.28
CA PRO A 91 -3.06 15.40 14.13
C PRO A 91 -2.18 16.00 13.03
N ILE A 92 -0.93 15.52 12.93
CA ILE A 92 0.04 15.96 11.92
C ILE A 92 -0.34 15.42 10.54
N PHE A 93 -0.75 14.15 10.47
CA PHE A 93 -1.27 13.52 9.26
C PHE A 93 -2.52 14.25 8.72
N ARG A 94 -3.46 14.58 9.61
CA ARG A 94 -4.66 15.36 9.26
C ARG A 94 -4.30 16.70 8.64
N THR A 95 -3.39 17.44 9.27
CA THR A 95 -2.92 18.72 8.75
C THR A 95 -2.37 18.58 7.34
N PHE A 96 -1.47 17.64 7.13
CA PHE A 96 -0.93 17.33 5.80
C PHE A 96 -2.02 17.04 4.76
N CYS A 97 -2.98 16.18 5.11
CA CYS A 97 -4.06 15.83 4.19
C CYS A 97 -4.93 17.03 3.80
N LEU A 98 -5.16 17.97 4.71
CA LEU A 98 -5.94 19.17 4.43
C LEU A 98 -5.17 20.21 3.63
N GLU A 99 -3.86 20.34 3.86
CA GLU A 99 -2.98 21.23 3.10
C GLU A 99 -2.80 20.75 1.66
N HIS A 100 -2.72 19.43 1.43
CA HIS A 100 -2.54 18.79 0.12
C HIS A 100 -3.82 18.19 -0.44
N ARG A 101 -4.98 18.73 -0.05
CA ARG A 101 -6.28 18.15 -0.40
C ARG A 101 -6.51 18.01 -1.92
N GLU A 102 -6.08 18.99 -2.70
CA GLU A 102 -6.29 19.01 -4.15
C GLU A 102 -5.46 17.94 -4.84
N GLU A 103 -4.19 17.81 -4.45
CA GLU A 103 -3.29 16.79 -4.99
C GLU A 103 -3.73 15.38 -4.58
N ILE A 104 -4.19 15.19 -3.35
CA ILE A 104 -4.73 13.91 -2.89
C ILE A 104 -5.97 13.54 -3.69
N VAL A 105 -6.92 14.47 -3.89
CA VAL A 105 -8.13 14.23 -4.70
C VAL A 105 -7.78 13.88 -6.14
N ASP A 106 -6.86 14.60 -6.77
CA ASP A 106 -6.39 14.28 -8.12
C ASP A 106 -5.84 12.85 -8.20
N LEU A 107 -4.96 12.48 -7.27
CA LEU A 107 -4.37 11.15 -7.23
C LEU A 107 -5.42 10.05 -7.03
N ILE A 108 -6.28 10.17 -6.02
CA ILE A 108 -7.23 9.09 -5.68
C ILE A 108 -8.36 8.95 -6.71
N SER A 109 -8.70 10.01 -7.44
CA SER A 109 -9.73 9.98 -8.48
C SER A 109 -9.22 9.44 -9.82
N THR A 110 -7.93 9.59 -10.11
CA THR A 110 -7.33 9.26 -11.41
C THR A 110 -6.51 7.98 -11.41
N ARG A 111 -5.87 7.64 -10.27
CA ARG A 111 -4.94 6.51 -10.18
C ARG A 111 -5.65 5.19 -9.85
N LEU A 112 -4.91 4.12 -10.05
CA LEU A 112 -5.32 2.75 -9.69
C LEU A 112 -4.31 2.17 -8.70
N VAL A 113 -4.82 1.49 -7.68
CA VAL A 113 -4.00 0.63 -6.84
C VAL A 113 -3.93 -0.75 -7.47
N GLN A 114 -2.70 -1.23 -7.67
CA GLN A 114 -2.44 -2.59 -8.08
C GLN A 114 -1.35 -3.17 -7.19
N THR A 115 -1.56 -4.39 -6.71
CA THR A 115 -0.63 -5.04 -5.80
C THR A 115 0.13 -6.14 -6.52
N ASN A 116 1.47 -6.05 -6.54
CA ASN A 116 2.36 -7.17 -6.86
C ASN A 116 2.73 -7.89 -5.56
N VAL A 117 2.29 -9.11 -5.41
CA VAL A 117 2.69 -9.95 -4.28
C VAL A 117 3.97 -10.69 -4.64
N VAL A 118 5.12 -10.02 -4.49
CA VAL A 118 6.45 -10.54 -4.86
C VAL A 118 6.77 -11.85 -4.13
N ARG A 119 6.26 -12.04 -2.91
CA ARG A 119 6.39 -13.30 -2.15
C ARG A 119 5.87 -14.53 -2.90
N ARG A 120 5.01 -14.38 -3.91
CA ARG A 120 4.60 -15.51 -4.78
C ARG A 120 5.79 -16.18 -5.47
N CYS A 121 6.84 -15.42 -5.75
CA CYS A 121 8.06 -15.94 -6.38
C CYS A 121 8.70 -17.04 -5.54
N ALA A 122 8.60 -17.00 -4.22
CA ALA A 122 9.10 -18.03 -3.33
C ALA A 122 8.41 -19.40 -3.51
N VAL A 123 7.16 -19.40 -3.99
CA VAL A 123 6.42 -20.64 -4.33
C VAL A 123 6.58 -20.98 -5.81
N LEU A 124 6.65 -19.96 -6.68
CA LEU A 124 6.80 -20.16 -8.13
C LEU A 124 8.16 -20.77 -8.48
N LEU A 125 9.24 -20.35 -7.83
CA LEU A 125 10.59 -20.83 -8.12
C LEU A 125 10.71 -22.37 -7.99
N PRO A 126 10.37 -23.02 -6.87
CA PRO A 126 10.43 -24.49 -6.79
C PRO A 126 9.42 -25.17 -7.72
N ALA A 127 8.24 -24.59 -7.95
CA ALA A 127 7.27 -25.14 -8.89
C ALA A 127 7.79 -25.13 -10.33
N ILE A 128 8.43 -24.04 -10.76
CA ILE A 128 9.09 -23.95 -12.08
C ILE A 128 10.23 -24.94 -12.17
N ALA A 129 11.08 -25.07 -11.15
CA ALA A 129 12.19 -26.01 -11.12
C ALA A 129 11.71 -27.46 -11.26
N VAL A 130 10.60 -27.82 -10.60
CA VAL A 130 9.97 -29.15 -10.74
C VAL A 130 9.40 -29.34 -12.15
N ALA A 131 8.72 -28.35 -12.71
CA ALA A 131 8.11 -28.42 -14.02
C ALA A 131 9.15 -28.54 -15.14
N MET A 132 10.29 -27.88 -15.02
CA MET A 132 11.39 -27.98 -15.97
C MET A 132 12.13 -29.31 -15.87
N GLY A 133 12.23 -29.94 -14.72
CA GLY A 133 12.82 -31.22 -14.49
C GLY A 133 14.18 -31.40 -15.19
N ARG A 134 14.25 -32.34 -16.18
CA ARG A 134 15.46 -32.61 -16.92
C ARG A 134 15.84 -31.56 -17.97
N ASP A 135 14.92 -30.65 -18.29
CA ASP A 135 15.11 -29.57 -19.26
C ASP A 135 15.60 -28.27 -18.60
N ALA A 136 16.13 -28.34 -17.38
CA ALA A 136 16.58 -27.21 -16.58
C ALA A 136 17.66 -26.32 -17.25
N GLY A 137 18.27 -26.76 -18.36
CA GLY A 137 19.22 -25.96 -19.13
C GLY A 137 18.60 -25.21 -20.32
N GLN A 138 17.31 -25.35 -20.56
CA GLN A 138 16.65 -24.71 -21.69
C GLN A 138 16.10 -23.31 -21.28
N PRO A 139 16.12 -22.33 -22.21
CA PRO A 139 15.50 -21.04 -21.98
C PRO A 139 14.01 -21.19 -21.70
N LEU A 140 13.52 -20.50 -20.68
CA LEU A 140 12.12 -20.48 -20.29
C LEU A 140 11.49 -19.15 -20.71
N SER A 141 10.35 -19.20 -21.41
CA SER A 141 9.52 -18.04 -21.65
C SER A 141 8.39 -18.00 -20.65
N LEU A 142 8.31 -16.90 -19.89
CA LEU A 142 7.26 -16.66 -18.90
C LEU A 142 6.29 -15.60 -19.39
N VAL A 143 4.99 -15.86 -19.24
CA VAL A 143 3.92 -14.92 -19.51
C VAL A 143 3.05 -14.80 -18.26
N GLU A 144 2.93 -13.60 -17.72
CA GLU A 144 2.07 -13.31 -16.57
C GLU A 144 0.86 -12.50 -17.04
N ILE A 145 -0.35 -13.07 -16.87
CA ILE A 145 -1.61 -12.36 -17.17
C ILE A 145 -1.98 -11.53 -15.93
N GLY A 146 -2.22 -10.24 -16.12
CA GLY A 146 -2.49 -9.33 -15.01
C GLY A 146 -1.22 -8.98 -14.21
N ALA A 147 -0.12 -8.83 -14.91
CA ALA A 147 1.23 -8.66 -14.33
C ALA A 147 1.40 -7.42 -13.42
N SER A 148 0.46 -6.46 -13.41
CA SER A 148 0.60 -5.19 -12.69
C SER A 148 1.92 -4.49 -13.08
N ALA A 149 2.87 -4.29 -12.16
CA ALA A 149 4.19 -3.75 -12.47
C ALA A 149 5.19 -4.79 -13.01
N GLY A 150 4.78 -6.05 -13.20
CA GLY A 150 5.61 -7.12 -13.74
C GLY A 150 6.69 -7.63 -12.79
N LEU A 151 6.62 -7.30 -11.50
CA LEU A 151 7.67 -7.66 -10.54
C LEU A 151 7.83 -9.17 -10.38
N ASN A 152 6.77 -9.96 -10.54
CA ASN A 152 6.87 -11.41 -10.47
C ASN A 152 7.64 -12.01 -11.66
N LEU A 153 7.72 -11.31 -12.80
CA LEU A 153 8.53 -11.73 -13.94
C LEU A 153 10.04 -11.59 -13.68
N LEU A 154 10.42 -10.90 -12.61
CA LEU A 154 11.81 -10.74 -12.16
C LEU A 154 12.20 -11.81 -11.12
N TRP A 155 11.46 -12.92 -11.06
CA TRP A 155 11.66 -13.98 -10.08
C TRP A 155 13.10 -14.51 -10.04
N ASP A 156 13.83 -14.53 -11.16
CA ASP A 156 15.23 -14.93 -11.29
C ASP A 156 16.23 -13.91 -10.72
N ARG A 157 15.75 -12.69 -10.37
CA ARG A 157 16.55 -11.59 -9.82
C ARG A 157 16.47 -11.48 -8.31
N TYR A 158 15.59 -12.25 -7.67
CA TYR A 158 15.39 -12.22 -6.23
C TYR A 158 16.29 -13.23 -5.51
N SER A 159 16.68 -12.88 -4.29
CA SER A 159 17.30 -13.82 -3.35
C SER A 159 16.23 -14.57 -2.58
N TYR A 160 16.41 -15.87 -2.40
CA TYR A 160 15.46 -16.72 -1.69
C TYR A 160 16.16 -17.44 -0.55
N THR A 161 15.49 -17.46 0.60
CA THR A 161 15.89 -18.25 1.76
C THR A 161 14.72 -19.14 2.16
N TYR A 162 14.96 -20.45 2.18
CA TYR A 162 13.99 -21.43 2.66
C TYR A 162 14.53 -22.01 3.95
N SER A 163 13.68 -22.11 4.99
CA SER A 163 13.97 -22.78 6.24
C SER A 163 13.03 -23.94 6.43
N ASP A 164 13.52 -25.02 7.03
CA ASP A 164 12.67 -26.12 7.47
C ASP A 164 11.71 -25.57 8.56
N ALA A 165 10.44 -26.00 8.50
CA ALA A 165 9.39 -25.59 9.43
C ALA A 165 9.44 -26.40 10.72
#